data_0a85f3c16ef4948c66e5c8fd10a38229
#
_entry.id   0a85f3c16ef4948c66e5c8fd10a38229
#
_cell.length_a   1.000
_cell.length_b   1.000
_cell.length_c   1.000
_cell.angle_alpha   90.00
_cell.angle_beta   90.00
_cell.angle_gamma   90.00
#
_symmetry.space_group_name_H-M   'P 1'
#
loop_
_entity.id
_entity.type
_entity.pdbx_description
1 polymer ?
#
loop_
_entity_poly.entity_id
_entity_poly.type
_entity_poly.pdbx_seq_one_letter_code
_entity_poly.pdbx_strand_id
1 'polypeptide(L)'
;MSKKRIKKIQDYDRMYSMLFHYVRFSVKLSYRSILQVGEENIPKDGAIIFAPNHTNTLMDALVVLAYNCQPKVFVARADIFRNRKLAQIFTFLKIMPIMRQRDGISAVKKNQEIIDKAVDVLKDRIPFCIFPEGTHQAKYSSLPLSKGIFRIA
;
A
#
# COMPACT_ATOMS: atom_id res chain seq x y z
N MET A 1 -32.19 10.93 12.35
CA MET A 1 -30.89 11.54 11.99
C MET A 1 -30.00 10.46 11.38
N SER A 2 -29.76 10.51 10.07
CA SER A 2 -28.87 9.54 9.39
C SER A 2 -27.44 9.74 9.89
N LYS A 3 -26.85 8.75 10.56
CA LYS A 3 -25.43 8.74 10.92
C LYS A 3 -24.62 8.81 9.62
N LYS A 4 -23.94 9.92 9.36
CA LYS A 4 -23.04 10.08 8.22
C LYS A 4 -22.00 8.96 8.30
N ARG A 5 -22.01 8.03 7.34
CA ARG A 5 -21.05 6.92 7.26
C ARG A 5 -19.63 7.50 7.21
N ILE A 6 -18.76 7.06 8.13
CA ILE A 6 -17.35 7.46 8.10
C ILE A 6 -16.71 6.83 6.87
N LYS A 7 -16.16 7.67 5.99
CA LYS A 7 -15.48 7.21 4.77
C LYS A 7 -14.24 6.39 5.14
N LYS A 8 -14.19 5.15 4.67
CA LYS A 8 -13.03 4.28 4.83
C LYS A 8 -11.98 4.58 3.75
N ILE A 9 -10.71 4.20 3.99
CA ILE A 9 -9.60 4.44 3.05
C ILE A 9 -9.81 3.74 1.70
N GLN A 10 -10.43 2.56 1.71
CA GLN A 10 -10.73 1.77 0.51
C GLN A 10 -11.96 2.26 -0.26
N ASP A 11 -12.78 3.15 0.31
CA ASP A 11 -13.98 3.64 -0.37
C ASP A 11 -13.62 4.34 -1.69
N TYR A 12 -14.54 4.25 -2.66
CA TYR A 12 -14.37 4.92 -3.95
C TYR A 12 -14.26 6.44 -3.78
N ASP A 13 -13.31 7.02 -4.50
CA ASP A 13 -13.11 8.46 -4.58
C ASP A 13 -12.84 8.86 -6.04
N ARG A 14 -13.66 9.73 -6.59
CA ARG A 14 -13.58 10.16 -8.00
C ARG A 14 -12.27 10.87 -8.32
N MET A 15 -11.82 11.78 -7.43
CA MET A 15 -10.57 12.51 -7.63
C MET A 15 -9.36 11.59 -7.58
N TYR A 16 -9.36 10.64 -6.60
CA TYR A 16 -8.35 9.61 -6.55
C TYR A 16 -8.34 8.75 -7.82
N SER A 17 -9.52 8.36 -8.32
CA SER A 17 -9.62 7.55 -9.54
C SER A 17 -9.02 8.26 -10.75
N MET A 18 -9.29 9.55 -10.93
CA MET A 18 -8.68 10.35 -12.00
C MET A 18 -7.15 10.40 -11.86
N LEU A 19 -6.65 10.70 -10.64
CA LEU A 19 -5.22 10.73 -10.36
C LEU A 19 -4.57 9.35 -10.58
N PHE A 20 -5.24 8.28 -10.16
CA PHE A 20 -4.77 6.90 -10.37
C PHE A 20 -4.56 6.59 -11.86
N HIS A 21 -5.53 6.91 -12.71
CA HIS A 21 -5.40 6.69 -14.16
C HIS A 21 -4.30 7.55 -14.79
N TYR A 22 -4.17 8.80 -14.33
CA TYR A 22 -3.09 9.69 -14.76
C TYR A 22 -1.71 9.13 -14.39
N VAL A 23 -1.51 8.74 -13.12
CA VAL A 23 -0.25 8.15 -12.65
C VAL A 23 0.07 6.85 -13.42
N ARG A 24 -0.92 5.98 -13.60
CA ARG A 24 -0.76 4.74 -14.37
C ARG A 24 -0.32 5.01 -15.81
N PHE A 25 -0.92 5.98 -16.47
CA PHE A 25 -0.53 6.41 -17.81
C PHE A 25 0.90 6.96 -17.81
N SER A 26 1.25 7.85 -16.87
CA SER A 26 2.58 8.44 -16.75
C SER A 26 3.67 7.39 -16.51
N VAL A 27 3.42 6.40 -15.65
CA VAL A 27 4.36 5.28 -15.43
C VAL A 27 4.59 4.52 -16.73
N LYS A 28 3.52 4.16 -17.45
CA LYS A 28 3.64 3.45 -18.74
C LYS A 28 4.42 4.26 -19.79
N LEU A 29 4.26 5.57 -19.79
CA LEU A 29 4.99 6.45 -20.72
C LEU A 29 6.46 6.63 -20.33
N SER A 30 6.78 6.52 -19.04
CA SER A 30 8.16 6.68 -18.52
C SER A 30 9.06 5.49 -18.83
N TYR A 31 8.52 4.33 -19.15
CA TYR A 31 9.27 3.13 -19.47
C TYR A 31 9.10 2.76 -20.94
N ARG A 32 10.21 2.45 -21.62
CA ARG A 32 10.18 1.98 -23.01
C ARG A 32 9.39 0.68 -23.18
N SER A 33 9.50 -0.22 -22.20
CA SER A 33 8.75 -1.46 -22.12
C SER A 33 8.59 -1.90 -20.67
N ILE A 34 7.45 -2.50 -20.34
CA ILE A 34 7.18 -3.14 -19.06
C ILE A 34 6.83 -4.59 -19.36
N LEU A 35 7.74 -5.50 -19.02
CA LEU A 35 7.50 -6.93 -19.15
C LEU A 35 6.91 -7.45 -17.84
N GLN A 36 5.75 -8.07 -17.93
CA GLN A 36 5.09 -8.74 -16.80
C GLN A 36 5.22 -10.25 -16.99
N VAL A 37 5.80 -10.93 -16.02
CA VAL A 37 6.00 -12.38 -16.04
C VAL A 37 5.31 -12.98 -14.83
N GLY A 38 4.57 -14.08 -15.01
CA GLY A 38 3.85 -14.76 -13.93
C GLY A 38 2.52 -14.11 -13.54
N GLU A 39 1.95 -13.25 -14.38
CA GLU A 39 0.65 -12.61 -14.12
C GLU A 39 -0.47 -13.66 -13.94
N GLU A 40 -0.36 -14.79 -14.63
CA GLU A 40 -1.27 -15.93 -14.54
C GLU A 40 -1.33 -16.57 -13.15
N ASN A 41 -0.28 -16.36 -12.33
CA ASN A 41 -0.21 -16.88 -10.95
C ASN A 41 -0.91 -15.97 -9.94
N ILE A 42 -1.35 -14.78 -10.34
CA ILE A 42 -2.05 -13.85 -9.45
C ILE A 42 -3.52 -14.19 -9.44
N PRO A 43 -4.11 -14.49 -8.24
CA PRO A 43 -5.53 -14.78 -8.14
C PRO A 43 -6.37 -13.62 -8.71
N LYS A 44 -7.36 -13.94 -9.55
CA LYS A 44 -8.28 -12.94 -10.10
C LYS A 44 -9.35 -12.53 -9.09
N ASP A 45 -9.68 -13.45 -8.19
CA ASP A 45 -10.71 -13.29 -7.17
C ASP A 45 -10.12 -13.48 -5.78
N GLY A 46 -10.60 -12.69 -4.82
CA GLY A 46 -10.21 -12.81 -3.41
C GLY A 46 -9.37 -11.66 -2.88
N ALA A 47 -8.90 -11.85 -1.65
CA ALA A 47 -8.00 -10.92 -0.99
C ALA A 47 -6.57 -11.12 -1.50
N ILE A 48 -5.92 -10.03 -1.91
CA ILE A 48 -4.55 -10.07 -2.46
C ILE A 48 -3.65 -9.16 -1.65
N ILE A 49 -2.52 -9.71 -1.20
CA ILE A 49 -1.44 -8.94 -0.59
C ILE A 49 -0.25 -8.94 -1.54
N PHE A 50 0.12 -7.78 -2.05
CA PHE A 50 1.36 -7.57 -2.77
C PHE A 50 2.49 -7.33 -1.78
N ALA A 51 3.53 -8.14 -1.84
CA ALA A 51 4.69 -8.10 -0.94
C ALA A 51 6.01 -8.00 -1.73
N PRO A 52 6.20 -6.95 -2.53
CA PRO A 52 7.38 -6.81 -3.36
C PRO A 52 8.62 -6.47 -2.52
N ASN A 53 9.80 -6.75 -3.07
CA ASN A 53 11.06 -6.19 -2.59
C ASN A 53 11.11 -4.67 -2.79
N HIS A 54 12.01 -3.98 -2.09
CA HIS A 54 12.03 -2.51 -2.04
C HIS A 54 13.42 -1.96 -2.39
N THR A 55 13.68 -1.82 -3.69
CA THR A 55 14.98 -1.37 -4.20
C THR A 55 14.99 0.09 -4.65
N ASN A 56 13.86 0.63 -5.12
CA ASN A 56 13.76 1.94 -5.74
C ASN A 56 12.62 2.81 -5.16
N THR A 57 12.52 2.84 -3.85
CA THR A 57 11.66 3.75 -3.06
C THR A 57 10.28 4.00 -3.69
N LEU A 58 10.05 5.20 -4.24
CA LEU A 58 8.76 5.61 -4.78
C LEU A 58 8.40 4.86 -6.05
N MET A 59 9.36 4.56 -6.92
CA MET A 59 9.08 3.92 -8.20
C MET A 59 8.55 2.51 -8.04
N ASP A 60 9.00 1.75 -7.04
CA ASP A 60 8.45 0.43 -6.75
C ASP A 60 6.95 0.49 -6.47
N ALA A 61 6.53 1.45 -5.63
CA ALA A 61 5.11 1.64 -5.31
C ALA A 61 4.31 2.07 -6.56
N LEU A 62 4.85 2.94 -7.40
CA LEU A 62 4.19 3.40 -8.63
C LEU A 62 4.06 2.29 -9.66
N VAL A 63 5.06 1.43 -9.81
CA VAL A 63 5.01 0.27 -10.72
C VAL A 63 3.97 -0.74 -10.24
N VAL A 64 3.94 -1.06 -8.93
CA VAL A 64 2.91 -1.93 -8.35
C VAL A 64 1.52 -1.31 -8.50
N LEU A 65 1.39 0.01 -8.33
CA LEU A 65 0.13 0.72 -8.56
C LEU A 65 -0.33 0.62 -10.00
N ALA A 66 0.60 0.77 -10.95
CA ALA A 66 0.32 0.78 -12.39
C ALA A 66 0.09 -0.62 -13.00
N TYR A 67 0.41 -1.69 -12.25
CA TYR A 67 0.35 -3.08 -12.70
C TYR A 67 -0.99 -3.42 -13.35
N ASN A 68 -2.11 -3.11 -12.70
CA ASN A 68 -3.45 -3.36 -13.24
C ASN A 68 -4.40 -2.15 -13.00
N CYS A 69 -5.68 -2.28 -13.41
CA CYS A 69 -6.67 -1.21 -13.26
C CYS A 69 -7.30 -1.13 -11.86
N GLN A 70 -6.84 -1.93 -10.89
CA GLN A 70 -7.41 -1.93 -9.55
C GLN A 70 -6.61 -1.00 -8.62
N PRO A 71 -7.27 -0.03 -7.96
CA PRO A 71 -6.63 0.77 -6.91
C PRO A 71 -6.19 -0.13 -5.77
N LYS A 72 -5.06 0.19 -5.17
CA LYS A 72 -4.47 -0.58 -4.06
C LYS A 72 -4.30 0.30 -2.84
N VAL A 73 -4.37 -0.29 -1.66
CA VAL A 73 -4.02 0.39 -0.42
C VAL A 73 -2.58 0.03 -0.06
N PHE A 74 -1.77 1.06 0.20
CA PHE A 74 -0.37 0.93 0.57
C PHE A 74 -0.16 1.22 2.04
N VAL A 75 0.97 0.79 2.58
CA VAL A 75 1.47 1.25 3.87
C VAL A 75 2.80 1.96 3.73
N ALA A 76 2.99 2.99 4.55
CA ALA A 76 4.24 3.71 4.64
C ALA A 76 4.57 4.02 6.11
N ARG A 77 5.81 4.39 6.38
CA ARG A 77 6.29 4.68 7.74
C ARG A 77 5.47 5.78 8.41
N ALA A 78 5.08 5.57 9.66
CA ALA A 78 4.26 6.52 10.41
C ALA A 78 4.90 7.89 10.63
N ASP A 79 6.24 7.98 10.62
CA ASP A 79 6.96 9.24 10.81
C ASP A 79 6.68 10.28 9.71
N ILE A 80 6.40 9.84 8.48
CA ILE A 80 6.05 10.74 7.37
C ILE A 80 4.65 11.37 7.54
N PHE A 81 3.80 10.80 8.40
CA PHE A 81 2.46 11.31 8.71
C PHE A 81 2.44 12.35 9.84
N ARG A 82 3.59 12.73 10.42
CA ARG A 82 3.66 13.74 11.50
C ARG A 82 3.11 15.10 11.05
N ASN A 83 3.34 15.48 9.81
CA ASN A 83 2.77 16.70 9.23
C ASN A 83 1.32 16.45 8.83
N ARG A 84 0.38 17.21 9.42
CA ARG A 84 -1.06 17.06 9.18
C ARG A 84 -1.46 17.18 7.70
N LYS A 85 -0.84 18.09 6.96
CA LYS A 85 -1.12 18.28 5.51
C LYS A 85 -0.65 17.06 4.72
N LEU A 86 0.56 16.57 5.01
CA LEU A 86 1.09 15.35 4.37
C LEU A 86 0.25 14.11 4.74
N ALA A 87 -0.19 13.99 5.98
CA ALA A 87 -1.06 12.91 6.41
C ALA A 87 -2.39 12.88 5.63
N GLN A 88 -2.99 14.06 5.36
CA GLN A 88 -4.20 14.16 4.54
C GLN A 88 -3.94 13.73 3.09
N ILE A 89 -2.81 14.15 2.50
CA ILE A 89 -2.39 13.75 1.15
C ILE A 89 -2.19 12.24 1.08
N PHE A 90 -1.44 11.66 2.02
CA PHE A 90 -1.19 10.21 2.03
C PHE A 90 -2.48 9.40 2.23
N THR A 91 -3.38 9.85 3.11
CA THR A 91 -4.68 9.20 3.27
C THR A 91 -5.51 9.28 2.00
N PHE A 92 -5.52 10.42 1.31
CA PHE A 92 -6.15 10.57 0.00
C PHE A 92 -5.54 9.62 -1.05
N LEU A 93 -4.23 9.44 -1.03
CA LEU A 93 -3.49 8.50 -1.90
C LEU A 93 -3.67 7.02 -1.48
N LYS A 94 -4.54 6.73 -0.53
CA LYS A 94 -4.80 5.39 0.02
C LYS A 94 -3.55 4.76 0.65
N ILE A 95 -2.74 5.58 1.33
CA ILE A 95 -1.55 5.14 2.06
C ILE A 95 -1.85 5.19 3.56
N MET A 96 -1.64 4.07 4.27
CA MET A 96 -1.82 3.94 5.72
C MET A 96 -0.48 4.05 6.45
N PRO A 97 -0.42 4.68 7.64
CA PRO A 97 0.78 4.68 8.46
C PRO A 97 1.03 3.29 9.06
N ILE A 98 2.29 2.86 9.15
CA ILE A 98 2.71 1.69 9.94
C ILE A 98 3.85 2.07 10.87
N MET A 99 3.76 1.64 12.15
CA MET A 99 4.79 1.88 13.16
C MET A 99 5.86 0.78 13.09
N ARG A 100 7.12 1.15 13.30
CA ARG A 100 8.22 0.18 13.41
C ARG A 100 8.26 -0.44 14.80
N GLN A 101 8.71 -1.68 14.91
CA GLN A 101 8.86 -2.38 16.21
C GLN A 101 9.76 -1.62 17.19
N ARG A 102 10.79 -0.93 16.69
CA ARG A 102 11.71 -0.11 17.50
C ARG A 102 11.10 1.19 18.06
N ASP A 103 9.86 1.52 17.69
CA ASP A 103 9.18 2.75 18.17
C ASP A 103 8.49 2.56 19.54
N GLY A 104 8.72 1.41 20.21
CA GLY A 104 8.32 1.14 21.60
C GLY A 104 6.99 0.40 21.75
N ILE A 105 6.59 0.14 23.02
CA ILE A 105 5.39 -0.67 23.35
C ILE A 105 4.10 -0.02 22.85
N SER A 106 4.01 1.30 22.84
CA SER A 106 2.86 2.02 22.27
C SER A 106 2.67 1.81 20.77
N ALA A 107 3.75 1.48 20.05
CA ALA A 107 3.73 1.15 18.64
C ALA A 107 2.98 -0.19 18.39
N VAL A 108 3.09 -1.15 19.30
CA VAL A 108 2.43 -2.46 19.16
C VAL A 108 0.91 -2.31 19.15
N LYS A 109 0.35 -1.51 20.09
CA LYS A 109 -1.09 -1.26 20.16
C LYS A 109 -1.61 -0.52 18.93
N LYS A 110 -0.89 0.50 18.47
CA LYS A 110 -1.24 1.24 17.25
C LYS A 110 -1.14 0.36 16.00
N ASN A 111 -0.15 -0.54 15.95
CA ASN A 111 -0.04 -1.49 14.83
C ASN A 111 -1.21 -2.47 14.79
N GLN A 112 -1.81 -2.85 15.94
CA GLN A 112 -2.99 -3.71 15.92
C GLN A 112 -4.16 -3.02 15.20
N GLU A 113 -4.43 -1.75 15.49
CA GLU A 113 -5.47 -0.99 14.77
C GLU A 113 -5.20 -0.90 13.26
N ILE A 114 -3.93 -0.84 12.87
CA ILE A 114 -3.54 -0.79 11.45
C ILE A 114 -3.74 -2.16 10.80
N ILE A 115 -3.41 -3.24 11.51
CA ILE A 115 -3.67 -4.61 11.06
C ILE A 115 -5.16 -4.82 10.87
N ASP A 116 -5.99 -4.41 11.83
CA ASP A 116 -7.45 -4.55 11.73
C ASP A 116 -8.00 -3.78 10.50
N LYS A 117 -7.49 -2.58 10.23
CA LYS A 117 -7.83 -1.82 9.02
C LYS A 117 -7.36 -2.50 7.74
N ALA A 118 -6.18 -3.11 7.75
CA ALA A 118 -5.67 -3.86 6.59
C ALA A 118 -6.54 -5.09 6.30
N VAL A 119 -6.94 -5.80 7.35
CA VAL A 119 -7.89 -6.92 7.25
C VAL A 119 -9.25 -6.45 6.68
N ASP A 120 -9.75 -5.28 7.10
CA ASP A 120 -10.98 -4.71 6.54
C ASP A 120 -10.85 -4.38 5.04
N VAL A 121 -9.70 -3.85 4.62
CA VAL A 121 -9.40 -3.59 3.19
C VAL A 121 -9.44 -4.89 2.39
N LEU A 122 -8.81 -5.95 2.92
CA LEU A 122 -8.77 -7.27 2.28
C LEU A 122 -10.14 -7.94 2.23
N LYS A 123 -10.98 -7.80 3.28
CA LYS A 123 -12.38 -8.27 3.29
C LYS A 123 -13.22 -7.59 2.21
N ASP A 124 -12.96 -6.32 1.94
CA ASP A 124 -13.62 -5.57 0.86
C ASP A 124 -12.99 -5.90 -0.53
N ARG A 125 -12.11 -6.93 -0.62
CA ARG A 125 -11.42 -7.40 -1.84
C ARG A 125 -10.60 -6.32 -2.52
N ILE A 126 -10.11 -5.34 -1.78
CA ILE A 126 -9.20 -4.32 -2.29
C ILE A 126 -7.76 -4.82 -2.08
N PRO A 127 -6.94 -4.86 -3.13
CA PRO A 127 -5.54 -5.26 -3.01
C PRO A 127 -4.77 -4.39 -2.02
N PHE A 128 -3.98 -5.04 -1.17
CA PHE A 128 -3.15 -4.41 -0.17
C PHE A 128 -1.68 -4.57 -0.52
N CYS A 129 -0.89 -3.52 -0.41
CA CYS A 129 0.53 -3.56 -0.72
C CYS A 129 1.37 -3.17 0.49
N ILE A 130 2.28 -4.03 0.86
CA ILE A 130 3.27 -3.81 1.93
C ILE A 130 4.65 -4.22 1.43
N PHE A 131 5.66 -3.38 1.69
CA PHE A 131 7.06 -3.72 1.46
C PHE A 131 7.62 -4.37 2.72
N PRO A 132 7.71 -5.72 2.78
CA PRO A 132 7.96 -6.45 4.03
C PRO A 132 9.39 -6.29 4.54
N GLU A 133 10.30 -5.82 3.73
CA GLU A 133 11.69 -5.51 4.12
C GLU A 133 11.76 -4.30 5.07
N GLY A 134 10.73 -3.43 5.08
CA GLY A 134 10.64 -2.25 5.97
C GLY A 134 11.71 -1.19 5.76
N THR A 135 12.60 -1.39 4.82
CA THR A 135 13.63 -0.46 4.37
C THR A 135 13.97 -0.76 2.90
N HIS A 136 14.54 0.20 2.22
CA HIS A 136 15.03 0.02 0.85
C HIS A 136 16.55 -0.18 0.84
N GLN A 137 17.03 -0.97 -0.11
CA GLN A 137 18.45 -1.15 -0.35
C GLN A 137 18.74 -1.22 -1.85
N ALA A 138 19.94 -0.74 -2.23
CA ALA A 138 20.40 -0.78 -3.62
C ALA A 138 20.98 -2.14 -4.05
N LYS A 139 20.78 -3.20 -3.27
CA LYS A 139 21.26 -4.56 -3.61
C LYS A 139 20.13 -5.39 -4.17
N TYR A 140 20.45 -6.27 -5.12
CA TYR A 140 19.50 -7.21 -5.75
C TYR A 140 19.21 -8.47 -4.92
N SER A 141 19.49 -8.43 -3.61
CA SER A 141 19.17 -9.52 -2.67
C SER A 141 18.04 -9.10 -1.75
N SER A 142 17.12 -10.02 -1.46
CA SER A 142 16.03 -9.76 -0.51
C SER A 142 16.55 -9.62 0.91
N LEU A 143 15.98 -8.67 1.66
CA LEU A 143 16.20 -8.55 3.10
C LEU A 143 15.29 -9.50 3.88
N PRO A 144 15.59 -9.79 5.16
CA PRO A 144 14.70 -10.55 6.03
C PRO A 144 13.31 -9.88 6.09
N LEU A 145 12.27 -10.69 5.89
CA LEU A 145 10.91 -10.19 5.87
C LEU A 145 10.40 -9.87 7.28
N SER A 146 9.73 -8.74 7.42
CA SER A 146 9.05 -8.34 8.66
C SER A 146 7.91 -9.30 9.00
N LYS A 147 7.82 -9.72 10.26
CA LYS A 147 6.73 -10.59 10.76
C LYS A 147 5.33 -9.94 10.63
N GLY A 148 5.24 -8.63 10.41
CA GLY A 148 3.98 -7.90 10.27
C GLY A 148 3.10 -8.39 9.14
N ILE A 149 3.69 -8.83 8.02
CA ILE A 149 2.93 -9.33 6.87
C ILE A 149 2.14 -10.59 7.22
N PHE A 150 2.75 -11.52 7.98
CA PHE A 150 2.11 -12.78 8.39
C PHE A 150 0.99 -12.62 9.42
N ARG A 151 0.82 -11.40 9.98
CA ARG A 151 -0.28 -11.07 10.88
C ARG A 151 -1.47 -10.46 10.14
N ILE A 152 -1.26 -10.01 8.91
CA ILE A 152 -2.29 -9.44 8.05
C ILE A 152 -2.87 -10.55 7.16
N ALA A 153 -2.03 -11.46 6.69
CA ALA A 153 -2.44 -12.64 5.93
C ALA A 153 -3.20 -13.66 6.79
#